data_a2e702dbc3c06210ba38154d86e24171
#
_entry.id   a2e702dbc3c06210ba38154d86e24171
#
_cell.length_a   1.000
_cell.length_b   1.000
_cell.length_c   1.000
_cell.angle_alpha   90.00
_cell.angle_beta   90.00
_cell.angle_gamma   90.00
#
_symmetry.space_group_name_H-M   'P 1'
#
loop_
_entity.id
_entity.type
_entity.pdbx_description
1 polymer ?
#
loop_
_entity_poly.entity_id
_entity_poly.type
_entity_poly.pdbx_seq_one_letter_code
_entity_poly.pdbx_strand_id
1 'polypeptide(L)'
;MSDTFELIQRYLAAWNETDPPTRQAILAEVLTDDAMYTDPLVSVQGRDGLDATIAAVQAQFGGLVFSLGGAVDAHHHIARFTWHLGSGSGEPMVIGFDVVAIGDDGRISQVLGFLDVVPAGV
;
A
#
# COMPACT_ATOMS: atom_id res chain seq x y z
N MET A 1 4.14 -3.07 -20.69
CA MET A 1 3.95 -2.84 -19.26
C MET A 1 2.52 -3.09 -18.89
N SER A 2 2.26 -3.77 -17.80
CA SER A 2 0.89 -4.10 -17.44
C SER A 2 0.22 -2.97 -16.67
N ASP A 3 -1.08 -2.82 -16.85
CA ASP A 3 -1.89 -1.88 -16.09
C ASP A 3 -1.83 -2.19 -14.59
N THR A 4 -1.65 -3.46 -14.23
CA THR A 4 -1.51 -3.89 -12.83
C THR A 4 -0.26 -3.30 -12.19
N PHE A 5 0.87 -3.30 -12.89
CA PHE A 5 2.10 -2.69 -12.38
C PHE A 5 1.88 -1.20 -12.08
N GLU A 6 1.27 -0.48 -13.01
CA GLU A 6 0.98 0.94 -12.83
C GLU A 6 0.01 1.17 -11.67
N LEU A 7 -1.00 0.32 -11.52
CA LEU A 7 -1.95 0.39 -10.41
C LEU A 7 -1.23 0.25 -9.06
N ILE A 8 -0.32 -0.73 -8.95
CA ILE A 8 0.45 -0.94 -7.71
C ILE A 8 1.36 0.25 -7.43
N GLN A 9 2.03 0.78 -8.44
CA GLN A 9 2.86 1.97 -8.28
C GLN A 9 2.03 3.15 -7.78
N ARG A 10 0.84 3.33 -8.32
CA ARG A 10 -0.06 4.41 -7.91
C ARG A 10 -0.58 4.19 -6.49
N TYR A 11 -0.86 2.93 -6.13
CA TYR A 11 -1.24 2.57 -4.78
C TYR A 11 -0.14 2.92 -3.77
N LEU A 12 1.12 2.59 -4.07
CA LEU A 12 2.23 2.95 -3.19
C LEU A 12 2.43 4.48 -3.13
N ALA A 13 2.13 5.19 -4.20
CA ALA A 13 2.19 6.66 -4.18
C ALA A 13 1.24 7.24 -3.14
N ALA A 14 0.08 6.61 -2.91
CA ALA A 14 -0.85 7.05 -1.86
C ALA A 14 -0.21 6.94 -0.47
N TRP A 15 0.57 5.88 -0.23
CA TRP A 15 1.26 5.70 1.05
C TRP A 15 2.37 6.74 1.27
N ASN A 16 2.89 7.34 0.21
CA ASN A 16 3.91 8.38 0.28
C ASN A 16 3.34 9.80 0.29
N GLU A 17 2.07 9.95 -0.07
CA GLU A 17 1.46 11.27 -0.19
C GLU A 17 1.08 11.82 1.18
N THR A 18 1.64 12.97 1.55
CA THR A 18 1.42 13.60 2.85
C THR A 18 0.29 14.62 2.87
N ASP A 19 -0.15 15.09 1.70
CA ASP A 19 -1.26 16.04 1.61
C ASP A 19 -2.58 15.27 1.61
N PRO A 20 -3.43 15.44 2.66
CA PRO A 20 -4.62 14.60 2.77
C PRO A 20 -5.58 14.66 1.58
N PRO A 21 -5.96 15.83 1.04
CA PRO A 21 -6.84 15.84 -0.14
C PRO A 21 -6.25 15.15 -1.36
N THR A 22 -4.95 15.32 -1.59
CA THR A 22 -4.25 14.68 -2.71
C THR A 22 -4.22 13.16 -2.51
N ARG A 23 -3.91 12.69 -1.29
CA ARG A 23 -3.90 11.28 -0.96
C ARG A 23 -5.30 10.65 -1.15
N GLN A 24 -6.33 11.34 -0.70
CA GLN A 24 -7.72 10.85 -0.84
C GLN A 24 -8.10 10.73 -2.31
N ALA A 25 -7.65 11.65 -3.16
CA ALA A 25 -7.89 11.57 -4.60
C ALA A 25 -7.20 10.36 -5.22
N ILE A 26 -5.97 10.05 -4.80
CA ILE A 26 -5.25 8.85 -5.27
C ILE A 26 -6.00 7.59 -4.82
N LEU A 27 -6.44 7.54 -3.57
CA LEU A 27 -7.17 6.38 -3.06
C LEU A 27 -8.49 6.17 -3.82
N ALA A 28 -9.19 7.24 -4.16
CA ALA A 28 -10.40 7.14 -4.99
C ALA A 28 -10.11 6.61 -6.39
N GLU A 29 -8.93 6.88 -6.90
CA GLU A 29 -8.48 6.39 -8.21
C GLU A 29 -8.18 4.89 -8.18
N VAL A 30 -7.51 4.41 -7.12
CA VAL A 30 -6.94 3.04 -7.09
C VAL A 30 -7.76 2.03 -6.32
N LEU A 31 -8.67 2.45 -5.43
CA LEU A 31 -9.47 1.55 -4.60
C LEU A 31 -10.94 1.64 -4.94
N THR A 32 -11.66 0.50 -4.80
CA THR A 32 -13.12 0.52 -4.80
C THR A 32 -13.63 1.23 -3.54
N ASP A 33 -14.89 1.68 -3.55
CA ASP A 33 -15.49 2.40 -2.41
C ASP A 33 -15.41 1.62 -1.11
N ASP A 34 -15.58 0.31 -1.19
CA ASP A 34 -15.69 -0.59 -0.06
C ASP A 34 -14.45 -1.47 0.10
N ALA A 35 -13.32 -1.06 -0.47
CA ALA A 35 -12.10 -1.84 -0.42
C ALA A 35 -11.73 -2.23 1.02
N MET A 36 -11.33 -3.48 1.19
CA MET A 36 -10.89 -4.00 2.48
C MET A 36 -9.37 -3.95 2.55
N TYR A 37 -8.85 -3.54 3.69
CA TYR A 37 -7.41 -3.53 3.97
C TYR A 37 -7.15 -4.23 5.29
N THR A 38 -6.29 -5.24 5.27
CA THR A 38 -5.90 -5.98 6.47
C THR A 38 -4.40 -6.18 6.50
N ASP A 39 -3.77 -5.84 7.60
CA ASP A 39 -2.38 -6.20 7.89
C ASP A 39 -2.29 -6.63 9.36
N PRO A 40 -1.08 -6.96 9.89
CA PRO A 40 -0.99 -7.45 11.27
C PRO A 40 -1.47 -6.48 12.34
N LEU A 41 -1.56 -5.20 12.04
CA LEU A 41 -1.87 -4.15 13.02
C LEU A 41 -3.30 -3.64 12.93
N VAL A 42 -3.91 -3.68 11.75
CA VAL A 42 -5.26 -3.14 11.53
C VAL A 42 -6.04 -3.97 10.53
N SER A 43 -7.37 -3.85 10.60
CA SER A 43 -8.27 -4.35 9.57
C SER A 43 -9.36 -3.30 9.42
N VAL A 44 -9.43 -2.67 8.25
CA VAL A 44 -10.34 -1.55 7.99
C VAL A 44 -11.05 -1.76 6.66
N GLN A 45 -12.19 -1.08 6.51
CA GLN A 45 -12.97 -1.11 5.28
C GLN A 45 -13.20 0.31 4.78
N GLY A 46 -13.13 0.48 3.46
CA GLY A 46 -13.38 1.75 2.81
C GLY A 46 -12.14 2.63 2.73
N ARG A 47 -12.22 3.61 1.85
CA ARG A 47 -11.10 4.53 1.58
C ARG A 47 -10.74 5.37 2.80
N ASP A 48 -11.74 5.80 3.56
CA ASP A 48 -11.48 6.64 4.75
C ASP A 48 -10.72 5.85 5.82
N GLY A 49 -11.04 4.57 5.98
CA GLY A 49 -10.32 3.70 6.91
C GLY A 49 -8.86 3.55 6.53
N LEU A 50 -8.58 3.33 5.24
CA LEU A 50 -7.20 3.23 4.79
C LEU A 50 -6.49 4.58 4.84
N ASP A 51 -7.16 5.68 4.50
CA ASP A 51 -6.57 7.02 4.60
C ASP A 51 -6.11 7.30 6.03
N ALA A 52 -6.94 6.99 7.03
CA ALA A 52 -6.58 7.16 8.43
C ALA A 52 -5.40 6.26 8.83
N THR A 53 -5.36 5.04 8.32
CA THR A 53 -4.24 4.11 8.55
C THR A 53 -2.94 4.66 8.00
N ILE A 54 -2.97 5.17 6.76
CA ILE A 54 -1.79 5.77 6.13
C ILE A 54 -1.31 6.98 6.92
N ALA A 55 -2.23 7.84 7.35
CA ALA A 55 -1.87 9.02 8.14
C ALA A 55 -1.17 8.63 9.45
N ALA A 56 -1.65 7.57 10.13
CA ALA A 56 -1.03 7.08 11.36
C ALA A 56 0.37 6.54 11.11
N VAL A 57 0.57 5.78 10.03
CA VAL A 57 1.88 5.25 9.67
C VAL A 57 2.85 6.38 9.33
N GLN A 58 2.40 7.38 8.59
CA GLN A 58 3.24 8.53 8.26
C GLN A 58 3.64 9.32 9.51
N ALA A 59 2.76 9.43 10.49
CA ALA A 59 3.05 10.09 11.74
C ALA A 59 4.13 9.33 12.54
N GLN A 60 4.11 8.00 12.48
CA GLN A 60 5.08 7.15 13.19
C GLN A 60 6.43 7.10 12.46
N PHE A 61 6.44 7.08 11.13
CA PHE A 61 7.64 6.88 10.31
C PHE A 61 7.88 8.09 9.39
N GLY A 62 7.72 9.30 9.90
CA GLY A 62 7.91 10.53 9.12
C GLY A 62 9.27 10.59 8.45
N GLY A 63 9.31 11.05 7.21
CA GLY A 63 10.54 11.17 6.43
C GLY A 63 10.96 9.90 5.72
N LEU A 64 10.26 8.78 5.93
CA LEU A 64 10.53 7.52 5.21
C LEU A 64 9.63 7.41 3.99
N VAL A 65 10.06 6.63 3.01
CA VAL A 65 9.32 6.42 1.77
C VAL A 65 9.09 4.94 1.50
N PHE A 66 7.92 4.65 0.92
CA PHE A 66 7.58 3.31 0.44
C PHE A 66 8.02 3.14 -1.01
N SER A 67 8.56 1.97 -1.32
CA SER A 67 8.96 1.63 -2.70
C SER A 67 8.75 0.15 -2.94
N LEU A 68 8.67 -0.25 -4.21
CA LEU A 68 8.63 -1.68 -4.55
C LEU A 68 9.97 -2.32 -4.23
N GLY A 69 9.91 -3.49 -3.60
CA GLY A 69 11.09 -4.28 -3.24
C GLY A 69 11.44 -5.35 -4.26
N GLY A 70 10.76 -5.37 -5.41
CA GLY A 70 11.01 -6.35 -6.45
C GLY A 70 9.91 -6.30 -7.50
N ALA A 71 9.80 -7.36 -8.30
CA ALA A 71 8.81 -7.45 -9.36
C ALA A 71 7.40 -7.65 -8.78
N VAL A 72 6.40 -7.16 -9.48
CA VAL A 72 4.99 -7.47 -9.22
C VAL A 72 4.67 -8.75 -9.98
N ASP A 73 4.10 -9.72 -9.28
CA ASP A 73 3.64 -10.98 -9.87
C ASP A 73 2.11 -10.95 -9.89
N ALA A 74 1.55 -11.07 -11.07
CA ALA A 74 0.10 -10.91 -11.25
C ALA A 74 -0.46 -11.93 -12.22
N HIS A 75 -1.64 -12.42 -11.90
CA HIS A 75 -2.43 -13.26 -12.82
C HIS A 75 -3.90 -13.13 -12.46
N HIS A 76 -4.76 -13.25 -13.47
CA HIS A 76 -6.21 -13.10 -13.30
C HIS A 76 -6.52 -11.77 -12.60
N HIS A 77 -7.21 -11.78 -11.48
CA HIS A 77 -7.61 -10.58 -10.76
C HIS A 77 -6.82 -10.37 -9.46
N ILE A 78 -5.64 -11.02 -9.32
CA ILE A 78 -4.80 -10.86 -8.13
C ILE A 78 -3.38 -10.50 -8.50
N ALA A 79 -2.70 -9.84 -7.57
CA ALA A 79 -1.28 -9.52 -7.70
C ALA A 79 -0.62 -9.60 -6.33
N ARG A 80 0.69 -9.86 -6.32
CA ARG A 80 1.48 -9.84 -5.10
C ARG A 80 2.77 -9.06 -5.32
N PHE A 81 3.27 -8.44 -4.26
CA PHE A 81 4.51 -7.67 -4.33
C PHE A 81 5.08 -7.44 -2.94
N THR A 82 6.39 -7.27 -2.90
CA THR A 82 7.11 -6.83 -1.70
C THR A 82 7.28 -5.32 -1.76
N TRP A 83 7.11 -4.66 -0.62
CA TRP A 83 7.41 -3.23 -0.52
C TRP A 83 8.44 -2.99 0.57
N HIS A 84 9.20 -1.92 0.41
CA HIS A 84 10.20 -1.46 1.37
C HIS A 84 9.79 -0.11 1.92
N LEU A 85 10.02 0.10 3.21
CA LEU A 85 9.88 1.41 3.84
C LEU A 85 11.23 1.79 4.41
N GLY A 86 11.79 2.90 3.95
CA GLY A 86 13.11 3.34 4.40
C GLY A 86 13.44 4.75 3.94
N SER A 87 14.69 5.15 4.13
CA SER A 87 15.15 6.49 3.76
C SER A 87 15.37 6.68 2.26
N GLY A 88 15.28 5.61 1.49
CA GLY A 88 15.58 5.63 0.06
C GLY A 88 17.03 5.25 -0.25
N SER A 89 17.86 5.09 0.76
CA SER A 89 19.24 4.63 0.62
C SER A 89 19.55 3.67 1.75
N GLY A 90 20.42 2.68 1.48
CA GLY A 90 20.75 1.65 2.46
C GLY A 90 19.63 0.62 2.61
N GLU A 91 19.66 -0.13 3.70
CA GLU A 91 18.68 -1.17 3.95
C GLU A 91 17.34 -0.60 4.38
N PRO A 92 16.22 -1.16 3.93
CA PRO A 92 14.91 -0.71 4.39
C PRO A 92 14.72 -1.02 5.89
N MET A 93 13.98 -0.14 6.55
CA MET A 93 13.63 -0.30 7.96
C MET A 93 12.53 -1.33 8.15
N VAL A 94 11.55 -1.34 7.24
CA VAL A 94 10.42 -2.28 7.24
C VAL A 94 10.33 -2.91 5.86
N ILE A 95 10.08 -4.21 5.83
CA ILE A 95 9.78 -4.93 4.58
C ILE A 95 8.43 -5.58 4.78
N GLY A 96 7.51 -5.32 3.87
CA GLY A 96 6.18 -5.91 3.86
C GLY A 96 5.88 -6.63 2.57
N PHE A 97 4.80 -7.38 2.60
CA PHE A 97 4.35 -8.18 1.46
C PHE A 97 2.84 -8.06 1.36
N ASP A 98 2.35 -7.65 0.21
CA ASP A 98 0.92 -7.50 -0.03
C ASP A 98 0.44 -8.41 -1.13
N VAL A 99 -0.78 -8.93 -0.94
CA VAL A 99 -1.58 -9.53 -1.99
C VAL A 99 -2.78 -8.62 -2.20
N VAL A 100 -3.07 -8.27 -3.44
CA VAL A 100 -4.23 -7.44 -3.77
C VAL A 100 -5.17 -8.19 -4.69
N ALA A 101 -6.47 -7.99 -4.49
CA ALA A 101 -7.51 -8.42 -5.43
C ALA A 101 -8.01 -7.19 -6.16
N ILE A 102 -8.23 -7.33 -7.48
CA ILE A 102 -8.63 -6.24 -8.36
C ILE A 102 -10.06 -6.50 -8.82
N GLY A 103 -10.92 -5.52 -8.67
CA GLY A 103 -12.31 -5.62 -9.09
C GLY A 103 -12.48 -5.45 -10.59
N ASP A 104 -13.70 -5.65 -11.05
CA ASP A 104 -14.04 -5.59 -12.48
C ASP A 104 -13.79 -4.22 -13.10
N ASP A 105 -13.79 -3.17 -12.27
CA ASP A 105 -13.51 -1.79 -12.70
C ASP A 105 -12.02 -1.46 -12.77
N GLY A 106 -11.15 -2.43 -12.49
CA GLY A 106 -9.71 -2.23 -12.51
C GLY A 106 -9.14 -1.63 -11.24
N ARG A 107 -9.96 -1.42 -10.20
CA ARG A 107 -9.52 -0.89 -8.91
C ARG A 107 -9.31 -2.01 -7.91
N ILE A 108 -8.43 -1.77 -6.95
CA ILE A 108 -8.15 -2.72 -5.88
C ILE A 108 -9.39 -2.81 -4.97
N SER A 109 -9.89 -4.03 -4.77
CA SER A 109 -11.03 -4.30 -3.89
C SER A 109 -10.61 -4.85 -2.55
N GLN A 110 -9.39 -5.40 -2.43
CA GLN A 110 -8.90 -5.98 -1.18
C GLN A 110 -7.38 -5.96 -1.17
N VAL A 111 -6.82 -5.63 -0.01
CA VAL A 111 -5.38 -5.71 0.26
C VAL A 111 -5.19 -6.60 1.48
N LEU A 112 -4.34 -7.61 1.34
CA LEU A 112 -3.96 -8.55 2.39
C LEU A 112 -2.46 -8.40 2.61
N GLY A 113 -2.08 -7.78 3.73
CA GLY A 113 -0.70 -7.40 3.99
C GLY A 113 -0.05 -8.19 5.12
N PHE A 114 1.24 -8.37 4.98
CA PHE A 114 2.09 -9.03 5.95
C PHE A 114 3.34 -8.19 6.19
N LEU A 115 3.94 -8.35 7.36
CA LEU A 115 5.20 -7.68 7.70
C LEU A 115 6.28 -8.75 7.82
N ASP A 116 7.27 -8.71 6.95
CA ASP A 116 8.36 -9.68 6.91
C ASP A 116 9.52 -9.24 7.80
N VAL A 117 9.81 -7.94 7.84
CA VAL A 117 10.87 -7.36 8.67
C VAL A 117 10.34 -6.09 9.32
N VAL A 118 10.50 -5.98 10.62
CA VAL A 118 10.16 -4.77 11.39
C VAL A 118 11.31 -4.39 12.29
N PRO A 119 11.44 -3.10 12.64
CA PRO A 119 12.47 -2.67 13.60
C PRO A 119 12.19 -3.25 14.98
N ALA A 120 13.26 -3.43 15.78
CA ALA A 120 13.11 -3.86 17.16
C ALA A 120 12.28 -2.83 17.93
N GLY A 121 11.33 -3.31 18.73
CA GLY A 121 10.46 -2.46 19.54
C GLY A 121 9.18 -1.98 18.86
N VAL A 122 8.93 -2.43 17.67
CA VAL A 122 7.70 -2.10 16.94
C VAL A 122 6.67 -3.22 17.04
#